data_e13a11b59797ae06218b1e9db5ded735
#
_entry.id   e13a11b59797ae06218b1e9db5ded735
#
_cell.length_a   1.000
_cell.length_b   1.000
_cell.length_c   1.000
_cell.angle_alpha   90.00
_cell.angle_beta   90.00
_cell.angle_gamma   90.00
#
_symmetry.space_group_name_H-M   'P 1'
#
loop_
_entity.id
_entity.type
_entity.pdbx_description
1 polymer ?
#
loop_
_entity_poly.entity_id
_entity_poly.type
_entity_poly.pdbx_seq_one_letter_code
_entity_poly.pdbx_strand_id
1 'polypeptide(L)'
;VQLKLTCVNGSDRLWAISDIWPQELVDQVLSIDWLAEPAVPNCPGEGPGRRNLLPQQQCIRQLDEHMLKHIPEINQITNSNFAAGYSTWVLCEPGYRSAIHHDGELRNNMLIFWHAPDSSYGTTFYNSNDDNDVLHQFEFVSGTGYFMLNHADDTGHRPLQYHGMKKEIPENCWRLISAWQFSTIKVC
;
A
#
# COMPACT_ATOMS: atom_id res chain seq x y z
N VAL A 1 -0.20 20.45 -2.91
CA VAL A 1 0.39 19.19 -3.46
C VAL A 1 -0.68 18.59 -4.34
N GLN A 2 -0.34 18.22 -5.57
CA GLN A 2 -1.26 17.60 -6.53
C GLN A 2 -0.91 16.10 -6.58
N LEU A 3 -1.90 15.25 -6.31
CA LEU A 3 -1.77 13.80 -6.42
C LEU A 3 -1.32 13.43 -7.85
N LYS A 4 -0.29 12.60 -7.94
CA LYS A 4 0.16 12.05 -9.21
C LYS A 4 -0.04 10.53 -9.23
N LEU A 5 -0.96 10.08 -10.07
CA LEU A 5 -1.17 8.67 -10.41
C LEU A 5 -0.67 8.41 -11.84
N THR A 6 0.23 7.47 -11.99
CA THR A 6 0.77 7.06 -13.30
C THR A 6 0.51 5.58 -13.51
N CYS A 7 -0.22 5.22 -14.58
CA CYS A 7 -0.49 3.80 -14.84
C CYS A 7 0.80 3.04 -15.17
N VAL A 8 0.91 1.83 -14.64
CA VAL A 8 2.08 0.96 -14.82
C VAL A 8 1.87 0.11 -16.06
N ASN A 9 2.79 0.17 -17.00
CA ASN A 9 2.79 -0.64 -18.24
C ASN A 9 1.46 -0.57 -19.03
N GLY A 10 0.76 0.58 -18.98
CA GLY A 10 -0.55 0.74 -19.64
C GLY A 10 -1.70 0.00 -18.94
N SER A 11 -1.48 -0.54 -17.74
CA SER A 11 -2.51 -1.20 -16.94
C SER A 11 -3.50 -0.19 -16.37
N ASP A 12 -4.80 -0.40 -16.53
CA ASP A 12 -5.86 0.34 -15.86
C ASP A 12 -6.07 -0.09 -14.41
N ARG A 13 -5.26 -1.02 -13.89
CA ARG A 13 -5.42 -1.67 -12.58
C ARG A 13 -4.26 -1.45 -11.62
N LEU A 14 -3.11 -1.00 -12.12
CA LEU A 14 -1.91 -0.77 -11.33
C LEU A 14 -1.32 0.60 -11.63
N TRP A 15 -1.22 1.44 -10.60
CA TRP A 15 -0.81 2.83 -10.68
C TRP A 15 0.33 3.09 -9.72
N ALA A 16 1.37 3.75 -10.17
CA ALA A 16 2.38 4.33 -9.31
C ALA A 16 1.86 5.63 -8.69
N ILE A 17 2.18 5.87 -7.43
CA ILE A 17 1.76 7.03 -6.65
C ILE A 17 2.98 7.85 -6.26
N SER A 18 2.94 9.15 -6.51
CA SER A 18 3.91 10.11 -6.00
C SER A 18 3.23 11.45 -5.69
N ASP A 19 3.93 12.31 -4.95
CA ASP A 19 3.55 13.70 -4.68
C ASP A 19 2.16 13.86 -4.01
N ILE A 20 1.72 12.85 -3.26
CA ILE A 20 0.42 12.89 -2.59
C ILE A 20 0.47 13.63 -1.24
N TRP A 21 1.61 13.59 -0.56
CA TRP A 21 1.74 14.12 0.79
C TRP A 21 2.52 15.43 0.84
N PRO A 22 2.10 16.40 1.67
CA PRO A 22 2.98 17.49 2.09
C PRO A 22 4.25 16.93 2.75
N GLN A 23 5.42 17.44 2.37
CA GLN A 23 6.70 16.96 2.92
C GLN A 23 6.75 17.02 4.44
N GLU A 24 6.14 18.05 5.03
CA GLU A 24 6.04 18.18 6.49
C GLU A 24 5.32 17.00 7.16
N LEU A 25 4.26 16.45 6.55
CA LEU A 25 3.59 15.26 7.06
C LEU A 25 4.46 14.00 6.90
N VAL A 26 5.19 13.89 5.80
CA VAL A 26 6.15 12.79 5.60
C VAL A 26 7.21 12.83 6.70
N ASP A 27 7.79 13.98 6.97
CA ASP A 27 8.83 14.15 7.99
C ASP A 27 8.30 13.84 9.40
N GLN A 28 7.07 14.25 9.72
CA GLN A 28 6.42 13.92 10.99
C GLN A 28 6.21 12.40 11.15
N VAL A 29 5.76 11.71 10.11
CA VAL A 29 5.60 10.25 10.12
C VAL A 29 6.93 9.55 10.33
N LEU A 30 7.98 10.00 9.65
CA LEU A 30 9.31 9.41 9.78
C LEU A 30 9.96 9.68 11.14
N SER A 31 9.49 10.67 11.90
CA SER A 31 9.97 10.99 13.24
C SER A 31 9.34 10.14 14.35
N ILE A 32 8.31 9.36 14.06
CA ILE A 32 7.64 8.48 15.05
C ILE A 32 8.56 7.31 15.40
N ASP A 33 8.63 6.95 16.68
CA ASP A 33 9.26 5.70 17.13
C ASP A 33 8.34 4.50 16.87
N TRP A 34 8.35 4.01 15.63
CA TRP A 34 7.48 2.93 15.17
C TRP A 34 7.73 1.60 15.87
N LEU A 35 8.94 1.39 16.40
CA LEU A 35 9.25 0.15 17.13
C LEU A 35 8.56 0.12 18.49
N ALA A 36 8.29 1.29 19.06
CA ALA A 36 7.57 1.43 20.33
C ALA A 36 6.04 1.43 20.15
N GLU A 37 5.51 1.58 18.92
CA GLU A 37 4.07 1.61 18.69
C GLU A 37 3.40 0.26 19.04
N PRO A 38 2.21 0.31 19.68
CA PRO A 38 1.52 -0.92 20.06
C PRO A 38 0.99 -1.67 18.83
N ALA A 39 1.13 -3.00 18.86
CA ALA A 39 0.48 -3.87 17.89
C ALA A 39 -1.03 -3.99 18.15
N VAL A 40 -1.80 -4.14 17.09
CA VAL A 40 -3.23 -4.48 17.18
C VAL A 40 -3.34 -5.94 17.62
N PRO A 41 -3.96 -6.26 18.78
CA PRO A 41 -4.07 -7.64 19.24
C PRO A 41 -4.89 -8.51 18.26
N ASN A 42 -4.42 -9.73 18.01
CA ASN A 42 -5.13 -10.75 17.22
C ASN A 42 -5.57 -10.28 15.82
N CYS A 43 -4.78 -9.45 15.15
CA CYS A 43 -5.11 -8.99 13.81
C CYS A 43 -4.94 -10.13 12.79
N PRO A 44 -5.93 -10.40 11.93
CA PRO A 44 -5.78 -11.38 10.85
C PRO A 44 -4.60 -11.02 9.93
N GLY A 45 -3.80 -12.00 9.55
CA GLY A 45 -2.63 -11.82 8.69
C GLY A 45 -1.34 -11.43 9.43
N GLU A 46 -1.36 -11.43 10.76
CA GLU A 46 -0.13 -11.41 11.55
C GLU A 46 0.58 -12.76 11.41
N GLY A 47 1.88 -12.67 11.26
CA GLY A 47 2.79 -13.81 11.21
C GLY A 47 4.13 -13.43 11.80
N PRO A 48 5.07 -14.35 11.93
CA PRO A 48 6.41 -14.04 12.41
C PRO A 48 7.01 -12.85 11.62
N GLY A 49 7.49 -11.84 12.34
CA GLY A 49 8.12 -10.67 11.74
C GLY A 49 7.15 -9.63 11.12
N ARG A 50 5.83 -9.73 11.35
CA ARG A 50 4.87 -8.73 10.89
C ARG A 50 3.95 -8.29 12.02
N ARG A 51 3.89 -6.99 12.28
CA ARG A 51 2.94 -6.39 13.24
C ARG A 51 2.04 -5.38 12.53
N ASN A 52 0.74 -5.48 12.77
CA ASN A 52 -0.18 -4.40 12.44
C ASN A 52 -0.20 -3.41 13.61
N LEU A 53 -0.10 -2.12 13.32
CA LEU A 53 0.02 -1.06 14.31
C LEU A 53 -1.25 -0.21 14.35
N LEU A 54 -1.51 0.39 15.52
CA LEU A 54 -2.61 1.33 15.73
C LEU A 54 -2.05 2.68 16.22
N PRO A 55 -1.38 3.44 15.35
CA PRO A 55 -0.76 4.70 15.73
C PRO A 55 -1.83 5.73 16.10
N GLN A 56 -1.58 6.52 17.16
CA GLN A 56 -2.51 7.51 17.71
C GLN A 56 -2.07 8.97 17.44
N GLN A 57 -0.97 9.16 16.74
CA GLN A 57 -0.38 10.48 16.49
C GLN A 57 -1.29 11.35 15.62
N GLN A 58 -1.25 12.66 15.87
CA GLN A 58 -2.07 13.62 15.15
C GLN A 58 -1.73 13.64 13.64
N CYS A 59 -0.47 13.50 13.26
CA CYS A 59 -0.05 13.46 11.86
C CYS A 59 -0.68 12.28 11.09
N ILE A 60 -0.94 11.15 11.74
CA ILE A 60 -1.63 10.01 11.11
C ILE A 60 -3.08 10.37 10.77
N ARG A 61 -3.79 11.01 11.68
CA ARG A 61 -5.15 11.52 11.39
C ARG A 61 -5.15 12.56 10.28
N GLN A 62 -4.15 13.43 10.24
CA GLN A 62 -4.00 14.40 9.17
C GLN A 62 -3.71 13.74 7.82
N LEU A 63 -2.96 12.64 7.79
CA LEU A 63 -2.78 11.83 6.56
C LEU A 63 -4.10 11.23 6.09
N ASP A 64 -4.88 10.62 6.99
CA ASP A 64 -6.18 10.04 6.64
C ASP A 64 -7.14 11.12 6.12
N GLU A 65 -7.22 12.28 6.77
CA GLU A 65 -7.99 13.41 6.29
C GLU A 65 -7.52 13.94 4.93
N HIS A 66 -6.21 13.95 4.71
CA HIS A 66 -5.62 14.36 3.43
C HIS A 66 -5.98 13.37 2.32
N MET A 67 -5.86 12.07 2.58
CA MET A 67 -6.26 11.02 1.63
C MET A 67 -7.74 11.12 1.28
N LEU A 68 -8.62 11.32 2.26
CA LEU A 68 -10.06 11.44 2.01
C LEU A 68 -10.41 12.61 1.06
N LYS A 69 -9.64 13.69 1.10
CA LYS A 69 -9.82 14.83 0.16
C LYS A 69 -9.45 14.48 -1.28
N HIS A 70 -8.59 13.48 -1.49
CA HIS A 70 -8.18 13.03 -2.83
C HIS A 70 -9.09 11.94 -3.42
N ILE A 71 -10.04 11.38 -2.67
CA ILE A 71 -10.96 10.36 -3.19
C ILE A 71 -11.67 10.80 -4.48
N PRO A 72 -12.20 12.03 -4.63
CA PRO A 72 -12.83 12.45 -5.88
C PRO A 72 -11.86 12.46 -7.06
N GLU A 73 -10.62 12.89 -6.86
CA GLU A 73 -9.58 12.90 -7.88
C GLU A 73 -9.16 11.48 -8.27
N ILE A 74 -8.97 10.59 -7.28
CA ILE A 74 -8.71 9.17 -7.49
C ILE A 74 -9.82 8.54 -8.32
N ASN A 75 -11.08 8.77 -7.96
CA ASN A 75 -12.24 8.27 -8.69
C ASN A 75 -12.26 8.72 -10.15
N GLN A 76 -11.94 9.99 -10.40
CA GLN A 76 -11.87 10.53 -11.75
C GLN A 76 -10.77 9.86 -12.58
N ILE A 77 -9.55 9.74 -12.03
CA ILE A 77 -8.40 9.19 -12.75
C ILE A 77 -8.58 7.69 -13.01
N THR A 78 -9.11 6.94 -12.05
CA THR A 78 -9.22 5.48 -12.10
C THR A 78 -10.57 4.98 -12.59
N ASN A 79 -11.47 5.88 -12.96
CA ASN A 79 -12.86 5.58 -13.32
C ASN A 79 -13.56 4.69 -12.28
N SER A 80 -13.40 5.03 -11.01
CA SER A 80 -13.92 4.28 -9.87
C SER A 80 -14.99 5.06 -9.12
N ASN A 81 -15.62 4.44 -8.14
CA ASN A 81 -16.66 5.06 -7.30
C ASN A 81 -16.41 4.71 -5.81
N PHE A 82 -15.31 5.22 -5.27
CA PHE A 82 -14.99 5.07 -3.84
C PHE A 82 -15.71 6.13 -3.02
N ALA A 83 -16.24 5.72 -1.87
CA ALA A 83 -16.94 6.60 -0.91
C ALA A 83 -16.07 6.95 0.28
N ALA A 84 -15.24 6.01 0.72
CA ALA A 84 -14.43 6.11 1.92
C ALA A 84 -13.20 5.23 1.81
N GLY A 85 -12.24 5.48 2.67
CA GLY A 85 -11.07 4.64 2.85
C GLY A 85 -10.63 4.69 4.31
N TYR A 86 -9.90 3.68 4.74
CA TYR A 86 -9.26 3.65 6.05
C TYR A 86 -7.84 3.08 5.90
N SER A 87 -6.93 3.58 6.73
CA SER A 87 -5.55 3.14 6.74
C SER A 87 -5.31 2.01 7.74
N THR A 88 -4.41 1.12 7.37
CA THR A 88 -3.77 0.15 8.27
C THR A 88 -2.27 0.34 8.19
N TRP A 89 -1.58 0.20 9.31
CA TRP A 89 -0.14 0.38 9.39
C TRP A 89 0.53 -0.95 9.69
N VAL A 90 1.57 -1.26 8.92
CA VAL A 90 2.25 -2.56 9.00
C VAL A 90 3.74 -2.34 9.18
N LEU A 91 4.27 -2.88 10.27
CA LEU A 91 5.70 -2.98 10.54
C LEU A 91 6.17 -4.39 10.20
N CYS A 92 7.12 -4.49 9.28
CA CYS A 92 7.82 -5.73 8.95
C CYS A 92 9.16 -5.73 9.68
N GLU A 93 9.38 -6.74 10.51
CA GLU A 93 10.55 -6.90 11.37
C GLU A 93 11.62 -7.79 10.71
N PRO A 94 12.82 -7.94 11.30
CA PRO A 94 13.85 -8.84 10.80
C PRO A 94 13.31 -10.25 10.54
N GLY A 95 13.74 -10.85 9.44
CA GLY A 95 13.31 -12.18 9.01
C GLY A 95 11.98 -12.21 8.24
N TYR A 96 11.24 -11.09 8.16
CA TYR A 96 10.00 -11.06 7.40
C TYR A 96 10.26 -10.94 5.89
N ARG A 97 9.58 -11.79 5.14
CA ARG A 97 9.42 -11.69 3.68
C ARG A 97 7.97 -11.99 3.32
N SER A 98 7.31 -11.09 2.63
CA SER A 98 6.01 -11.40 2.03
C SER A 98 6.21 -12.35 0.84
N ALA A 99 5.72 -13.57 0.95
CA ALA A 99 5.64 -14.48 -0.19
C ALA A 99 4.75 -13.88 -1.30
N ILE A 100 4.85 -14.41 -2.51
CA ILE A 100 3.94 -14.04 -3.61
C ILE A 100 2.53 -14.46 -3.22
N HIS A 101 1.62 -13.50 -3.23
CA HIS A 101 0.20 -13.69 -2.91
C HIS A 101 -0.66 -12.70 -3.69
N HIS A 102 -1.96 -12.80 -3.54
CA HIS A 102 -2.94 -11.81 -3.98
C HIS A 102 -3.87 -11.46 -2.81
N ASP A 103 -4.34 -10.22 -2.77
CA ASP A 103 -5.21 -9.73 -1.68
C ASP A 103 -6.68 -10.14 -1.81
N GLY A 104 -6.99 -10.98 -2.80
CA GLY A 104 -8.35 -11.39 -3.13
C GLY A 104 -9.03 -10.44 -4.13
N GLU A 105 -10.16 -10.88 -4.65
CA GLU A 105 -10.83 -10.26 -5.81
C GLU A 105 -11.58 -8.95 -5.50
N LEU A 106 -11.76 -8.60 -4.23
CA LEU A 106 -12.64 -7.49 -3.83
C LEU A 106 -11.92 -6.31 -3.19
N ARG A 107 -10.59 -6.37 -3.08
CA ARG A 107 -9.84 -5.33 -2.38
C ARG A 107 -9.21 -4.34 -3.36
N ASN A 108 -9.58 -3.08 -3.21
CA ASN A 108 -8.89 -1.96 -3.85
C ASN A 108 -7.98 -1.34 -2.80
N ASN A 109 -6.68 -1.49 -3.00
CA ASN A 109 -5.68 -1.11 -2.02
C ASN A 109 -4.73 -0.06 -2.60
N MET A 110 -4.47 0.97 -1.81
CA MET A 110 -3.35 1.86 -2.01
C MET A 110 -2.31 1.56 -0.94
N LEU A 111 -1.08 1.27 -1.33
CA LEU A 111 0.01 1.00 -0.39
C LEU A 111 1.05 2.10 -0.51
N ILE A 112 1.42 2.68 0.63
CA ILE A 112 2.43 3.74 0.73
C ILE A 112 3.63 3.23 1.52
N PHE A 113 4.81 3.54 1.02
CA PHE A 113 6.11 3.24 1.60
C PHE A 113 6.55 4.36 2.55
N TRP A 114 7.03 4.02 3.75
CA TRP A 114 7.48 5.00 4.72
C TRP A 114 8.94 4.81 5.11
N HIS A 115 9.34 3.60 5.48
CA HIS A 115 10.71 3.28 5.86
C HIS A 115 11.11 1.88 5.41
N ALA A 116 12.34 1.74 4.92
CA ALA A 116 12.97 0.45 4.62
C ALA A 116 14.50 0.58 4.66
N PRO A 117 15.24 -0.56 4.71
CA PRO A 117 16.69 -0.54 4.68
C PRO A 117 17.28 0.17 3.45
N ASP A 118 16.69 -0.06 2.29
CA ASP A 118 17.05 0.60 1.02
C ASP A 118 15.91 0.50 0.00
N SER A 119 16.10 1.05 -1.20
CA SER A 119 15.10 1.10 -2.27
C SER A 119 14.67 -0.28 -2.80
N SER A 120 15.46 -1.32 -2.60
CA SER A 120 15.16 -2.67 -3.10
C SER A 120 14.10 -3.42 -2.29
N TYR A 121 13.65 -2.87 -1.16
CA TYR A 121 12.59 -3.45 -0.30
C TYR A 121 11.18 -2.98 -0.66
N GLY A 122 10.98 -2.51 -1.87
CA GLY A 122 9.65 -2.20 -2.41
C GLY A 122 8.81 -3.46 -2.65
N THR A 123 7.76 -3.31 -3.43
CA THR A 123 6.86 -4.42 -3.78
C THR A 123 7.06 -4.81 -5.23
N THR A 124 7.15 -6.10 -5.49
CA THR A 124 7.21 -6.65 -6.85
C THR A 124 5.86 -7.23 -7.21
N PHE A 125 5.36 -6.87 -8.39
CA PHE A 125 4.18 -7.45 -9.01
C PHE A 125 4.59 -8.50 -10.05
N TYR A 126 3.77 -9.53 -10.20
CA TYR A 126 4.01 -10.68 -11.05
C TYR A 126 2.79 -10.94 -11.93
N ASN A 127 2.99 -11.46 -13.15
CA ASN A 127 1.89 -11.88 -14.02
C ASN A 127 1.23 -13.18 -13.53
N SER A 128 1.97 -13.99 -12.75
CA SER A 128 1.52 -15.26 -12.21
C SER A 128 2.10 -15.51 -10.81
N ASN A 129 1.84 -16.65 -10.22
CA ASN A 129 2.46 -17.08 -8.95
C ASN A 129 3.89 -17.66 -9.15
N ASP A 130 4.63 -17.12 -10.10
CA ASP A 130 6.04 -17.48 -10.38
C ASP A 130 6.93 -16.24 -10.13
N ASP A 131 7.97 -16.39 -9.32
CA ASP A 131 8.89 -15.32 -8.95
C ASP A 131 9.78 -14.82 -10.09
N ASN A 132 9.85 -15.59 -11.21
CA ASN A 132 10.54 -15.20 -12.43
C ASN A 132 9.64 -14.41 -13.40
N ASP A 133 8.33 -14.43 -13.23
CA ASP A 133 7.37 -13.79 -14.13
C ASP A 133 7.02 -12.37 -13.65
N VAL A 134 8.04 -11.53 -13.54
CA VAL A 134 7.94 -10.16 -13.02
C VAL A 134 7.20 -9.25 -13.99
N LEU A 135 6.09 -8.67 -13.55
CA LEU A 135 5.37 -7.61 -14.25
C LEU A 135 6.02 -6.24 -14.01
N HIS A 136 6.26 -5.88 -12.75
CA HIS A 136 6.81 -4.59 -12.35
C HIS A 136 7.38 -4.66 -10.94
N GLN A 137 8.44 -3.88 -10.68
CA GLN A 137 8.98 -3.72 -9.35
C GLN A 137 8.94 -2.24 -8.96
N PHE A 138 8.20 -1.95 -7.88
CA PHE A 138 8.25 -0.64 -7.25
C PHE A 138 9.49 -0.55 -6.37
N GLU A 139 10.28 0.48 -6.58
CA GLU A 139 11.35 0.85 -5.65
C GLU A 139 10.73 1.45 -4.38
N PHE A 140 11.39 1.20 -3.25
CA PHE A 140 10.97 1.79 -2.00
C PHE A 140 11.48 3.23 -1.90
N VAL A 141 10.57 4.18 -2.01
CA VAL A 141 10.82 5.61 -1.81
C VAL A 141 9.78 6.12 -0.82
N SER A 142 10.20 6.73 0.29
CA SER A 142 9.29 7.22 1.34
C SER A 142 8.28 8.23 0.79
N GLY A 143 7.02 8.08 1.19
CA GLY A 143 5.91 8.92 0.75
C GLY A 143 5.36 8.57 -0.64
N THR A 144 5.94 7.57 -1.33
CA THR A 144 5.42 7.04 -2.60
C THR A 144 4.80 5.66 -2.42
N GLY A 145 4.27 5.09 -3.47
CA GLY A 145 3.67 3.76 -3.41
C GLY A 145 2.96 3.34 -4.67
N TYR A 146 1.95 2.52 -4.51
CA TYR A 146 1.12 2.07 -5.61
C TYR A 146 -0.35 1.99 -5.24
N PHE A 147 -1.21 2.05 -6.25
CA PHE A 147 -2.64 1.81 -6.13
C PHE A 147 -3.01 0.61 -7.00
N MET A 148 -3.68 -0.35 -6.40
CA MET A 148 -4.10 -1.60 -7.00
C MET A 148 -5.63 -1.65 -7.04
N LEU A 149 -6.19 -1.79 -8.24
CA LEU A 149 -7.62 -1.91 -8.48
C LEU A 149 -8.00 -3.35 -8.80
N ASN A 150 -8.97 -3.87 -8.08
CA ASN A 150 -9.54 -5.21 -8.27
C ASN A 150 -10.99 -5.11 -8.78
N HIS A 151 -11.22 -4.38 -9.86
CA HIS A 151 -12.52 -4.40 -10.54
C HIS A 151 -12.57 -5.47 -11.65
N ALA A 152 -13.78 -5.95 -11.92
CA ALA A 152 -14.00 -6.90 -13.01
C ALA A 152 -13.72 -6.24 -14.37
N ASP A 153 -13.23 -7.00 -15.32
CA ASP A 153 -13.19 -6.63 -16.73
C ASP A 153 -14.60 -6.71 -17.36
N ASP A 154 -14.70 -6.41 -18.65
CA ASP A 154 -15.96 -6.41 -19.41
C ASP A 154 -16.64 -7.80 -19.45
N THR A 155 -15.90 -8.87 -19.15
CA THR A 155 -16.43 -10.23 -19.06
C THR A 155 -16.87 -10.62 -17.64
N GLY A 156 -16.68 -9.73 -16.66
CA GLY A 156 -16.90 -9.98 -15.25
C GLY A 156 -15.74 -10.71 -14.55
N HIS A 157 -14.65 -11.01 -15.26
CA HIS A 157 -13.46 -11.62 -14.70
C HIS A 157 -12.64 -10.59 -13.91
N ARG A 158 -12.09 -11.01 -12.78
CA ARG A 158 -11.20 -10.21 -11.92
C ARG A 158 -9.82 -10.86 -11.88
N PRO A 159 -8.88 -10.44 -12.74
CA PRO A 159 -7.54 -11.02 -12.72
C PRO A 159 -6.87 -10.76 -11.39
N LEU A 160 -6.27 -11.80 -10.86
CA LEU A 160 -5.51 -11.74 -9.63
C LEU A 160 -4.23 -10.93 -9.84
N GLN A 161 -3.94 -10.01 -8.93
CA GLN A 161 -2.70 -9.24 -8.96
C GLN A 161 -1.74 -9.84 -7.92
N TYR A 162 -0.87 -10.72 -8.40
CA TYR A 162 0.16 -11.35 -7.58
C TYR A 162 1.24 -10.34 -7.23
N HIS A 163 1.60 -10.28 -5.96
CA HIS A 163 2.66 -9.39 -5.49
C HIS A 163 3.34 -9.93 -4.24
N GLY A 164 4.53 -9.41 -3.93
CA GLY A 164 5.31 -9.82 -2.78
C GLY A 164 6.60 -9.03 -2.62
N MET A 165 7.45 -9.48 -1.72
CA MET A 165 8.78 -8.92 -1.51
C MET A 165 9.83 -9.91 -2.01
N LYS A 166 10.82 -9.43 -2.77
CA LYS A 166 11.93 -10.27 -3.24
C LYS A 166 12.91 -10.63 -2.14
N LYS A 167 13.07 -9.76 -1.15
CA LYS A 167 14.08 -9.89 -0.10
C LYS A 167 13.43 -9.99 1.28
N GLU A 168 14.08 -10.72 2.15
CA GLU A 168 13.82 -10.77 3.58
C GLU A 168 14.40 -9.54 4.27
N ILE A 169 13.72 -9.01 5.29
CA ILE A 169 14.20 -7.89 6.09
C ILE A 169 15.44 -8.33 6.88
N PRO A 170 16.59 -7.65 6.74
CA PRO A 170 17.83 -8.02 7.42
C PRO A 170 17.73 -7.87 8.94
N GLU A 171 18.65 -8.50 9.65
CA GLU A 171 18.82 -8.27 11.10
C GLU A 171 19.06 -6.76 11.39
N ASN A 172 18.49 -6.28 12.48
CA ASN A 172 18.55 -4.88 12.92
C ASN A 172 17.93 -3.85 11.94
N CYS A 173 17.14 -4.30 10.98
CA CYS A 173 16.40 -3.46 10.06
C CYS A 173 14.89 -3.71 10.21
N TRP A 174 14.12 -2.80 9.64
CA TRP A 174 12.65 -2.91 9.61
C TRP A 174 12.11 -2.18 8.37
N ARG A 175 10.86 -2.48 8.02
CA ARG A 175 10.14 -1.85 6.92
C ARG A 175 8.77 -1.39 7.42
N LEU A 176 8.38 -0.17 7.11
CA LEU A 176 7.08 0.39 7.43
C LEU A 176 6.32 0.72 6.18
N ILE A 177 5.08 0.26 6.12
CA ILE A 177 4.11 0.60 5.09
C ILE A 177 2.78 0.97 5.72
N SER A 178 1.97 1.73 5.00
CA SER A 178 0.55 1.84 5.28
C SER A 178 -0.26 1.43 4.06
N ALA A 179 -1.43 0.84 4.30
CA ALA A 179 -2.35 0.48 3.25
C ALA A 179 -3.71 1.16 3.50
N TRP A 180 -4.22 1.86 2.49
CA TRP A 180 -5.61 2.34 2.47
C TRP A 180 -6.46 1.36 1.70
N GLN A 181 -7.53 0.89 2.34
CA GLN A 181 -8.56 0.07 1.72
C GLN A 181 -9.76 0.95 1.37
N PHE A 182 -10.21 0.88 0.12
CA PHE A 182 -11.29 1.71 -0.37
C PHE A 182 -12.59 0.92 -0.50
N SER A 183 -13.67 1.52 -0.01
CA SER A 183 -15.02 0.98 -0.13
C SER A 183 -15.74 1.64 -1.31
N THR A 184 -16.36 0.86 -2.19
CA THR A 184 -17.19 1.37 -3.28
C THR A 184 -18.60 1.69 -2.81
N ILE A 185 -19.22 2.75 -3.37
CA ILE A 185 -20.64 2.99 -3.23
C ILE A 185 -21.36 1.98 -4.13
N LYS A 186 -22.24 1.15 -3.53
CA LYS A 186 -23.21 0.41 -4.34
C LYS A 186 -24.28 1.43 -4.77
N VAL A 187 -24.29 1.77 -6.05
CA VAL A 187 -25.41 2.48 -6.65
C VAL A 187 -26.55 1.46 -6.71
N CYS A 188 -27.57 1.66 -5.86
CA CYS A 188 -28.82 0.88 -5.89
C CYS A 188 -29.68 1.34 -7.04
#